data_45a75f903989bce58ea00f9ffa97e1e7
#
_entry.id   45a75f903989bce58ea00f9ffa97e1e7
#
_cell.length_a   1.000
_cell.length_b   1.000
_cell.length_c   1.000
_cell.angle_alpha   90.00
_cell.angle_beta   90.00
_cell.angle_gamma   90.00
#
_symmetry.space_group_name_H-M   'P 1'
#
loop_
_entity.id
_entity.type
_entity.pdbx_description
1 polymer ?
#
loop_
_entity_poly.entity_id
_entity_poly.type
_entity_poly.pdbx_seq_one_letter_code
_entity_poly.pdbx_strand_id
1 'polypeptide(L)'
;EMSASLVGSEMCIRDRYRCFLMKTDIKKHENGGAKSWIKAHLSDIIPVLGLILVLVFFNAVSGGKVFTKTNFNTLFNEAFSLLIVTYALIFVMAQGKNDMSLGGVVALAAALAAHASSISGNLVLPVALLVGLLCGLLNGLIVTEFRIDSFIATIAMSFILKGFVELLLQSGVQSIPIKMMMLDSQQLKI
;
A
#
# COMPACT_ATOMS: atom_id res chain seq x y z
N GLU A 1 46.58 -3.79 6.37
CA GLU A 1 46.77 -2.55 5.55
C GLU A 1 45.77 -2.39 4.39
N MET A 2 45.08 -3.44 3.94
CA MET A 2 44.09 -3.34 2.83
C MET A 2 42.71 -2.78 3.21
N SER A 3 42.29 -2.79 4.47
CA SER A 3 40.99 -2.29 4.89
C SER A 3 40.88 -0.76 5.02
N ALA A 4 41.99 -0.08 5.27
CA ALA A 4 42.02 1.38 5.40
C ALA A 4 41.87 2.11 4.05
N SER A 5 42.32 1.50 2.95
CA SER A 5 42.20 2.10 1.61
C SER A 5 40.79 2.03 1.03
N LEU A 6 40.02 1.00 1.39
CA LEU A 6 38.61 0.84 0.95
C LEU A 6 37.68 1.85 1.65
N VAL A 7 37.89 2.09 2.94
CA VAL A 7 37.11 3.08 3.71
C VAL A 7 37.37 4.51 3.20
N GLY A 8 38.60 4.81 2.81
CA GLY A 8 38.94 6.10 2.21
C GLY A 8 38.28 6.34 0.86
N SER A 9 38.14 5.31 0.03
CA SER A 9 37.54 5.43 -1.30
C SER A 9 36.01 5.63 -1.23
N GLU A 10 35.34 4.96 -0.33
CA GLU A 10 33.89 5.14 -0.16
C GLU A 10 33.52 6.52 0.41
N MET A 11 34.31 7.02 1.34
CA MET A 11 34.13 8.37 1.89
C MET A 11 34.34 9.44 0.81
N CYS A 12 35.35 9.28 -0.07
CA CYS A 12 35.61 10.19 -1.17
C CYS A 12 34.50 10.20 -2.24
N ILE A 13 33.88 9.04 -2.50
CA ILE A 13 32.74 8.93 -3.44
C ILE A 13 31.55 9.65 -2.87
N ARG A 14 31.23 9.44 -1.60
CA ARG A 14 30.07 10.09 -0.93
C ARG A 14 30.20 11.60 -0.84
N ASP A 15 31.41 12.11 -0.59
CA ASP A 15 31.66 13.54 -0.55
C ASP A 15 31.61 14.16 -1.95
N ARG A 16 32.03 13.44 -2.98
CA ARG A 16 31.90 13.87 -4.38
C ARG A 16 30.45 13.98 -4.82
N TYR A 17 29.57 13.06 -4.43
CA TYR A 17 28.12 13.15 -4.68
C TYR A 17 27.48 14.32 -3.93
N ARG A 18 27.85 14.55 -2.66
CA ARG A 18 27.38 15.72 -1.91
C ARG A 18 27.83 17.03 -2.53
N CYS A 19 29.07 17.11 -2.94
CA CYS A 19 29.65 18.30 -3.60
C CYS A 19 28.99 18.53 -4.97
N PHE A 20 28.68 17.47 -5.71
CA PHE A 20 27.96 17.54 -6.99
C PHE A 20 26.52 18.03 -6.81
N LEU A 21 25.78 17.50 -5.80
CA LEU A 21 24.41 17.92 -5.48
C LEU A 21 24.38 19.37 -5.00
N MET A 22 25.29 19.79 -4.12
CA MET A 22 25.40 21.19 -3.70
C MET A 22 25.73 22.12 -4.86
N LYS A 23 26.58 21.70 -5.80
CA LYS A 23 26.97 22.50 -6.97
C LYS A 23 25.81 22.64 -7.98
N THR A 24 24.93 21.64 -8.07
CA THR A 24 23.70 21.72 -8.89
C THR A 24 22.67 22.65 -8.25
N ASP A 25 22.55 22.65 -6.91
CA ASP A 25 21.62 23.56 -6.21
C ASP A 25 22.08 25.01 -6.25
N ILE A 26 23.39 25.29 -6.13
CA ILE A 26 23.93 26.65 -6.20
C ILE A 26 23.79 27.22 -7.63
N LYS A 27 24.02 26.40 -8.67
CA LYS A 27 23.84 26.85 -10.06
C LYS A 27 22.39 27.12 -10.46
N LYS A 28 21.43 26.53 -9.72
CA LYS A 28 20.00 26.73 -9.92
C LYS A 28 19.50 28.08 -9.36
N HIS A 29 20.26 28.71 -8.46
CA HIS A 29 19.86 29.96 -7.81
C HIS A 29 20.31 31.25 -8.53
N GLU A 30 21.26 31.17 -9.50
CA GLU A 30 21.90 32.35 -10.07
C GLU A 30 21.29 32.90 -11.37
N ASN A 31 20.29 32.21 -11.96
CA ASN A 31 19.60 32.68 -13.16
C ASN A 31 18.07 32.68 -12.99
N GLY A 32 17.61 33.44 -11.99
CA GLY A 32 16.20 33.53 -11.62
C GLY A 32 15.40 34.59 -12.37
N GLY A 33 15.16 34.40 -13.66
CA GLY A 33 14.04 35.06 -14.33
C GLY A 33 12.73 34.27 -14.06
N ALA A 34 11.57 34.90 -14.20
CA ALA A 34 10.24 34.28 -14.01
C ALA A 34 10.10 32.92 -14.71
N LYS A 35 10.78 32.73 -15.84
CA LYS A 35 10.85 31.44 -16.56
C LYS A 35 11.56 30.31 -15.79
N SER A 36 12.55 30.64 -14.98
CA SER A 36 13.26 29.64 -14.15
C SER A 36 12.42 29.24 -12.93
N TRP A 37 11.72 30.18 -12.35
CA TRP A 37 10.79 29.91 -11.26
C TRP A 37 9.63 29.01 -11.71
N ILE A 38 9.04 29.29 -12.87
CA ILE A 38 8.00 28.44 -13.48
C ILE A 38 8.55 27.03 -13.78
N LYS A 39 9.76 26.90 -14.35
CA LYS A 39 10.37 25.58 -14.60
C LYS A 39 10.66 24.81 -13.32
N ALA A 40 11.06 25.44 -12.24
CA ALA A 40 11.32 24.77 -10.96
C ALA A 40 10.01 24.25 -10.33
N HIS A 41 8.92 25.04 -10.44
CA HIS A 41 7.61 24.66 -9.89
C HIS A 41 6.78 23.81 -10.88
N LEU A 42 7.15 23.77 -12.14
CA LEU A 42 6.45 22.95 -13.13
C LEU A 42 6.50 21.47 -12.79
N SER A 43 7.63 20.98 -12.26
CA SER A 43 7.78 19.60 -11.80
C SER A 43 6.80 19.23 -10.68
N ASP A 44 6.44 20.19 -9.84
CA ASP A 44 5.54 19.99 -8.72
C ASP A 44 4.07 20.22 -9.12
N ILE A 45 3.84 21.09 -10.11
CA ILE A 45 2.51 21.45 -10.61
C ILE A 45 1.98 20.39 -11.59
N ILE A 46 2.83 19.76 -12.40
CA ILE A 46 2.42 18.77 -13.40
C ILE A 46 1.62 17.60 -12.79
N PRO A 47 2.04 16.97 -11.67
CA PRO A 47 1.26 15.89 -11.05
C PRO A 47 -0.11 16.37 -10.55
N VAL A 48 -0.18 17.58 -9.99
CA VAL A 48 -1.43 18.17 -9.49
C VAL A 48 -2.37 18.49 -10.65
N LEU A 49 -1.84 19.08 -11.72
CA LEU A 49 -2.61 19.38 -12.93
C LEU A 49 -3.13 18.10 -13.59
N GLY A 50 -2.29 17.06 -13.66
CA GLY A 50 -2.67 15.73 -14.13
C GLY A 50 -3.80 15.12 -13.32
N LEU A 51 -3.72 15.21 -11.99
CA LEU A 51 -4.77 14.74 -11.09
C LEU A 51 -6.10 15.49 -11.32
N ILE A 52 -6.06 16.81 -11.42
CA ILE A 52 -7.25 17.63 -11.68
C ILE A 52 -7.86 17.26 -13.03
N LEU A 53 -7.05 17.12 -14.08
CA LEU A 53 -7.51 16.74 -15.41
C LEU A 53 -8.20 15.38 -15.40
N VAL A 54 -7.61 14.40 -14.73
CA VAL A 54 -8.18 13.06 -14.57
C VAL A 54 -9.52 13.13 -13.83
N LEU A 55 -9.59 13.87 -12.72
CA LEU A 55 -10.83 14.03 -11.95
C LEU A 55 -11.94 14.69 -12.78
N VAL A 56 -11.62 15.75 -13.52
CA VAL A 56 -12.58 16.45 -14.39
C VAL A 56 -13.06 15.53 -15.51
N PHE A 57 -12.14 14.80 -16.15
CA PHE A 57 -12.46 13.85 -17.21
C PHE A 57 -13.42 12.75 -16.71
N PHE A 58 -13.07 12.09 -15.61
CA PHE A 58 -13.93 11.05 -15.06
C PHE A 58 -15.27 11.58 -14.53
N ASN A 59 -15.28 12.80 -13.98
CA ASN A 59 -16.55 13.43 -13.57
C ASN A 59 -17.46 13.70 -14.76
N ALA A 60 -16.91 14.17 -15.88
CA ALA A 60 -17.68 14.42 -17.11
C ALA A 60 -18.22 13.11 -17.70
N VAL A 61 -17.40 12.07 -17.79
CA VAL A 61 -17.80 10.75 -18.31
C VAL A 61 -18.82 10.05 -17.43
N SER A 62 -18.69 10.19 -16.09
CA SER A 62 -19.62 9.58 -15.11
C SER A 62 -20.92 10.38 -14.90
N GLY A 63 -21.13 11.48 -15.63
CA GLY A 63 -22.33 12.31 -15.46
C GLY A 63 -22.41 12.97 -14.07
N GLY A 64 -21.27 13.44 -13.52
CA GLY A 64 -21.19 14.14 -12.23
C GLY A 64 -21.19 13.25 -10.99
N LYS A 65 -21.14 11.93 -11.15
CA LYS A 65 -21.22 10.97 -10.02
C LYS A 65 -19.97 10.93 -9.15
N VAL A 66 -18.82 11.42 -9.64
CA VAL A 66 -17.55 11.39 -8.90
C VAL A 66 -17.65 12.19 -7.59
N PHE A 67 -18.30 13.33 -7.62
CA PHE A 67 -18.47 14.20 -6.43
C PHE A 67 -19.76 13.97 -5.65
N THR A 68 -20.42 12.84 -5.87
CA THR A 68 -21.61 12.48 -5.10
C THR A 68 -21.22 12.08 -3.67
N LYS A 69 -22.05 12.45 -2.68
CA LYS A 69 -21.83 12.12 -1.27
C LYS A 69 -21.58 10.62 -1.03
N THR A 70 -22.29 9.76 -1.76
CA THR A 70 -22.10 8.31 -1.68
C THR A 70 -20.73 7.88 -2.13
N ASN A 71 -20.24 8.39 -3.27
CA ASN A 71 -18.92 8.08 -3.77
C ASN A 71 -17.82 8.61 -2.84
N PHE A 72 -18.01 9.79 -2.27
CA PHE A 72 -17.09 10.37 -1.31
C PHE A 72 -16.97 9.51 -0.05
N ASN A 73 -18.08 9.02 0.49
CA ASN A 73 -18.07 8.09 1.63
C ASN A 73 -17.34 6.78 1.30
N THR A 74 -17.55 6.25 0.09
CA THR A 74 -16.83 5.04 -0.37
C THR A 74 -15.34 5.30 -0.45
N LEU A 75 -14.91 6.41 -1.04
CA LEU A 75 -13.50 6.80 -1.09
C LEU A 75 -12.86 6.94 0.29
N PHE A 76 -13.58 7.54 1.24
CA PHE A 76 -13.10 7.65 2.63
C PHE A 76 -12.91 6.29 3.28
N ASN A 77 -13.87 5.38 3.12
CA ASN A 77 -13.78 4.04 3.69
C ASN A 77 -12.61 3.25 3.08
N GLU A 78 -12.40 3.34 1.78
CA GLU A 78 -11.25 2.72 1.10
C GLU A 78 -9.93 3.34 1.54
N ALA A 79 -9.85 4.67 1.63
CA ALA A 79 -8.67 5.38 2.11
C ALA A 79 -8.32 4.98 3.55
N PHE A 80 -9.31 4.81 4.42
CA PHE A 80 -9.11 4.38 5.81
C PHE A 80 -8.53 2.97 5.88
N SER A 81 -9.04 2.05 5.06
CA SER A 81 -8.51 0.68 4.96
C SER A 81 -7.06 0.68 4.47
N LEU A 82 -6.75 1.48 3.45
CA LEU A 82 -5.38 1.63 2.94
C LEU A 82 -4.43 2.24 3.98
N LEU A 83 -4.91 3.18 4.80
CA LEU A 83 -4.12 3.76 5.89
C LEU A 83 -3.66 2.68 6.89
N ILE A 84 -4.56 1.79 7.31
CA ILE A 84 -4.22 0.70 8.24
C ILE A 84 -3.16 -0.23 7.64
N VAL A 85 -3.33 -0.62 6.37
CA VAL A 85 -2.37 -1.47 5.64
C VAL A 85 -1.02 -0.77 5.50
N THR A 86 -1.02 0.53 5.19
CA THR A 86 0.22 1.33 5.06
C THR A 86 0.97 1.41 6.38
N TYR A 87 0.27 1.59 7.50
CA TYR A 87 0.89 1.56 8.82
C TYR A 87 1.56 0.21 9.12
N ALA A 88 0.92 -0.90 8.79
CA ALA A 88 1.51 -2.23 8.94
C ALA A 88 2.77 -2.39 8.08
N LEU A 89 2.73 -1.89 6.82
CA LEU A 89 3.88 -1.91 5.91
C LEU A 89 5.09 -1.13 6.42
N ILE A 90 4.88 0.00 7.09
CA ILE A 90 5.98 0.81 7.65
C ILE A 90 6.83 -0.02 8.60
N PHE A 91 6.23 -0.87 9.45
CA PHE A 91 6.97 -1.74 10.36
C PHE A 91 7.83 -2.78 9.62
N VAL A 92 7.32 -3.34 8.53
CA VAL A 92 8.08 -4.29 7.71
C VAL A 92 9.23 -3.60 6.98
N MET A 93 8.96 -2.43 6.39
CA MET A 93 9.95 -1.63 5.68
C MET A 93 11.05 -1.08 6.63
N ALA A 94 10.71 -0.78 7.87
CA ALA A 94 11.69 -0.36 8.87
C ALA A 94 12.76 -1.44 9.16
N GLN A 95 12.45 -2.70 8.90
CA GLN A 95 13.40 -3.82 8.99
C GLN A 95 14.23 -4.02 7.70
N GLY A 96 14.08 -3.14 6.71
CA GLY A 96 14.75 -3.26 5.41
C GLY A 96 14.19 -4.38 4.52
N LYS A 97 12.98 -4.86 4.82
CA LYS A 97 12.30 -5.93 4.07
C LYS A 97 11.08 -5.38 3.34
N ASN A 98 10.78 -5.96 2.18
CA ASN A 98 9.56 -5.65 1.42
C ASN A 98 8.58 -6.82 1.54
N ASP A 99 7.31 -6.51 1.80
CA ASP A 99 6.23 -7.50 1.80
C ASP A 99 5.23 -7.22 0.67
N MET A 100 5.25 -8.09 -0.33
CA MET A 100 4.31 -8.05 -1.46
C MET A 100 3.12 -9.01 -1.28
N SER A 101 3.05 -9.74 -0.16
CA SER A 101 1.99 -10.72 0.10
C SER A 101 0.71 -10.10 0.65
N LEU A 102 0.74 -8.85 1.13
CA LEU A 102 -0.37 -8.18 1.79
C LEU A 102 -1.69 -8.25 1.01
N GLY A 103 -1.64 -8.02 -0.31
CA GLY A 103 -2.84 -8.12 -1.15
C GLY A 103 -3.47 -9.52 -1.16
N GLY A 104 -2.63 -10.56 -1.17
CA GLY A 104 -3.07 -11.95 -1.06
C GLY A 104 -3.64 -12.28 0.32
N VAL A 105 -2.98 -11.81 1.38
CA VAL A 105 -3.43 -12.01 2.77
C VAL A 105 -4.78 -11.34 3.01
N VAL A 106 -4.95 -10.09 2.57
CA VAL A 106 -6.23 -9.37 2.70
C VAL A 106 -7.34 -10.09 1.93
N ALA A 107 -7.07 -10.53 0.71
CA ALA A 107 -8.05 -11.26 -0.11
C ALA A 107 -8.46 -12.58 0.56
N LEU A 108 -7.51 -13.36 1.09
CA LEU A 108 -7.79 -14.61 1.79
C LEU A 108 -8.56 -14.36 3.09
N ALA A 109 -8.13 -13.38 3.89
CA ALA A 109 -8.82 -13.01 5.12
C ALA A 109 -10.26 -12.58 4.86
N ALA A 110 -10.49 -11.79 3.82
CA ALA A 110 -11.83 -11.36 3.42
C ALA A 110 -12.70 -12.55 2.97
N ALA A 111 -12.17 -13.46 2.15
CA ALA A 111 -12.91 -14.64 1.69
C ALA A 111 -13.31 -15.57 2.84
N LEU A 112 -12.39 -15.87 3.75
CA LEU A 112 -12.68 -16.73 4.91
C LEU A 112 -13.59 -16.04 5.93
N ALA A 113 -13.43 -14.74 6.15
CA ALA A 113 -14.33 -13.96 6.99
C ALA A 113 -15.75 -13.89 6.40
N ALA A 114 -15.88 -13.80 5.07
CA ALA A 114 -17.15 -13.88 4.38
C ALA A 114 -17.84 -15.24 4.60
N HIS A 115 -17.06 -16.33 4.51
CA HIS A 115 -17.58 -17.67 4.80
C HIS A 115 -17.99 -17.82 6.27
N ALA A 116 -17.18 -17.32 7.20
CA ALA A 116 -17.51 -17.33 8.63
C ALA A 116 -18.78 -16.50 8.96
N SER A 117 -19.03 -15.43 8.21
CA SER A 117 -20.23 -14.59 8.40
C SER A 117 -21.55 -15.33 8.13
N SER A 118 -21.51 -16.35 7.27
CA SER A 118 -22.68 -17.19 7.00
C SER A 118 -23.08 -18.07 8.20
N ILE A 119 -22.13 -18.34 9.11
CA ILE A 119 -22.35 -19.13 10.33
C ILE A 119 -22.74 -18.19 11.47
N SER A 120 -21.96 -17.15 11.72
CA SER A 120 -22.22 -16.15 12.75
C SER A 120 -21.46 -14.84 12.47
N GLY A 121 -22.14 -13.70 12.58
CA GLY A 121 -21.55 -12.39 12.36
C GLY A 121 -20.38 -12.05 13.29
N ASN A 122 -20.41 -12.59 14.50
CA ASN A 122 -19.35 -12.36 15.49
C ASN A 122 -18.02 -13.05 15.14
N LEU A 123 -18.05 -14.02 14.23
CA LEU A 123 -16.85 -14.77 13.80
C LEU A 123 -16.03 -14.05 12.73
N VAL A 124 -16.55 -13.03 12.09
CA VAL A 124 -15.88 -12.28 11.00
C VAL A 124 -14.55 -11.71 11.45
N LEU A 125 -14.54 -10.97 12.56
CA LEU A 125 -13.34 -10.32 13.08
C LEU A 125 -12.29 -11.33 13.58
N PRO A 126 -12.61 -12.30 14.45
CA PRO A 126 -11.62 -13.25 14.94
C PRO A 126 -11.05 -14.13 13.83
N VAL A 127 -11.85 -14.53 12.84
CA VAL A 127 -11.35 -15.30 11.68
C VAL A 127 -10.39 -14.47 10.84
N ALA A 128 -10.72 -13.22 10.52
CA ALA A 128 -9.85 -12.34 9.76
C ALA A 128 -8.50 -12.12 10.46
N LEU A 129 -8.52 -11.88 11.77
CA LEU A 129 -7.30 -11.70 12.59
C LEU A 129 -6.46 -12.98 12.63
N LEU A 130 -7.08 -14.14 12.78
CA LEU A 130 -6.38 -15.41 12.84
C LEU A 130 -5.71 -15.74 11.50
N VAL A 131 -6.39 -15.50 10.39
CA VAL A 131 -5.83 -15.68 9.04
C VAL A 131 -4.64 -14.77 8.80
N GLY A 132 -4.77 -13.48 9.13
CA GLY A 132 -3.68 -12.51 9.03
C GLY A 132 -2.46 -12.92 9.87
N LEU A 133 -2.70 -13.35 11.11
CA LEU A 133 -1.64 -13.83 12.02
C LEU A 133 -0.93 -15.06 11.45
N LEU A 134 -1.67 -16.07 10.99
CA LEU A 134 -1.10 -17.29 10.42
C LEU A 134 -0.29 -17.01 9.16
N CYS A 135 -0.80 -16.20 8.25
CA CYS A 135 -0.09 -15.83 7.02
C CYS A 135 1.18 -15.02 7.34
N GLY A 136 1.11 -14.09 8.27
CA GLY A 136 2.28 -13.32 8.72
C GLY A 136 3.35 -14.20 9.38
N LEU A 137 2.92 -15.14 10.24
CA LEU A 137 3.82 -16.10 10.86
C LEU A 137 4.50 -17.00 9.80
N LEU A 138 3.76 -17.51 8.85
CA LEU A 138 4.30 -18.34 7.77
C LEU A 138 5.32 -17.58 6.92
N ASN A 139 4.99 -16.34 6.52
CA ASN A 139 5.93 -15.48 5.81
C ASN A 139 7.21 -15.22 6.62
N GLY A 140 7.07 -14.91 7.91
CA GLY A 140 8.19 -14.69 8.81
C GLY A 140 9.08 -15.93 8.92
N LEU A 141 8.49 -17.11 9.10
CA LEU A 141 9.22 -18.39 9.18
C LEU A 141 9.95 -18.71 7.88
N ILE A 142 9.29 -18.55 6.72
CA ILE A 142 9.91 -18.83 5.42
C ILE A 142 11.14 -17.94 5.21
N VAL A 143 11.01 -16.64 5.47
CA VAL A 143 12.11 -15.69 5.26
C VAL A 143 13.26 -15.92 6.24
N THR A 144 12.98 -16.28 7.49
CA THR A 144 14.03 -16.45 8.53
C THR A 144 14.70 -17.80 8.47
N GLU A 145 13.94 -18.88 8.32
CA GLU A 145 14.47 -20.26 8.36
C GLU A 145 15.20 -20.62 7.05
N PHE A 146 14.59 -20.32 5.91
CA PHE A 146 15.19 -20.63 4.61
C PHE A 146 16.17 -19.56 4.12
N ARG A 147 16.30 -18.42 4.83
CA ARG A 147 17.17 -17.29 4.45
C ARG A 147 16.94 -16.82 3.01
N ILE A 148 15.71 -16.93 2.53
CA ILE A 148 15.30 -16.47 1.21
C ILE A 148 15.06 -14.96 1.28
N ASP A 149 15.35 -14.25 0.19
CA ASP A 149 15.01 -12.84 0.08
C ASP A 149 13.51 -12.61 0.31
N SER A 150 13.20 -11.63 1.18
CA SER A 150 11.82 -11.34 1.59
C SER A 150 10.93 -11.02 0.39
N PHE A 151 11.45 -10.32 -0.61
CA PHE A 151 10.72 -9.95 -1.81
C PHE A 151 10.27 -11.17 -2.62
N ILE A 152 11.16 -12.15 -2.83
CA ILE A 152 10.86 -13.37 -3.58
C ILE A 152 9.86 -14.24 -2.82
N ALA A 153 10.08 -14.42 -1.51
CA ALA A 153 9.21 -15.23 -0.67
C ALA A 153 7.78 -14.67 -0.62
N THR A 154 7.64 -13.36 -0.44
CA THR A 154 6.31 -12.71 -0.33
C THR A 154 5.56 -12.63 -1.65
N ILE A 155 6.25 -12.50 -2.79
CA ILE A 155 5.61 -12.62 -4.11
C ILE A 155 5.06 -14.03 -4.32
N ALA A 156 5.87 -15.05 -4.07
CA ALA A 156 5.42 -16.45 -4.20
C ALA A 156 4.20 -16.72 -3.31
N MET A 157 4.25 -16.28 -2.05
CA MET A 157 3.12 -16.38 -1.12
C MET A 157 1.89 -15.64 -1.64
N SER A 158 2.03 -14.45 -2.21
CA SER A 158 0.92 -13.70 -2.80
C SER A 158 0.18 -14.49 -3.89
N PHE A 159 0.92 -15.17 -4.77
CA PHE A 159 0.32 -16.01 -5.80
C PHE A 159 -0.37 -17.25 -5.23
N ILE A 160 0.24 -17.92 -4.25
CA ILE A 160 -0.36 -19.08 -3.57
C ILE A 160 -1.68 -18.68 -2.90
N LEU A 161 -1.67 -17.57 -2.15
CA LEU A 161 -2.85 -17.09 -1.46
C LEU A 161 -3.98 -16.69 -2.42
N LYS A 162 -3.65 -16.01 -3.53
CA LYS A 162 -4.63 -15.66 -4.57
C LYS A 162 -5.22 -16.90 -5.23
N GLY A 163 -4.40 -17.90 -5.55
CA GLY A 163 -4.89 -19.18 -6.07
C GLY A 163 -5.84 -19.88 -5.10
N PHE A 164 -5.53 -19.82 -3.80
CA PHE A 164 -6.39 -20.39 -2.78
C PHE A 164 -7.74 -19.65 -2.66
N VAL A 165 -7.72 -18.33 -2.75
CA VAL A 165 -8.94 -17.50 -2.80
C VAL A 165 -9.80 -17.86 -4.00
N GLU A 166 -9.19 -18.06 -5.17
CA GLU A 166 -9.92 -18.44 -6.39
C GLU A 166 -10.63 -19.79 -6.22
N LEU A 167 -9.96 -20.77 -5.63
CA LEU A 167 -10.57 -22.07 -5.32
C LEU A 167 -11.73 -21.94 -4.33
N LEU A 168 -11.60 -21.10 -3.30
CA LEU A 168 -12.68 -20.83 -2.35
C LEU A 168 -13.88 -20.17 -3.02
N LEU A 169 -13.67 -19.23 -3.93
CA LEU A 169 -14.74 -18.54 -4.66
C LEU A 169 -15.48 -19.51 -5.61
N GLN A 170 -14.76 -20.39 -6.27
CA GLN A 170 -15.36 -21.43 -7.12
C GLN A 170 -16.21 -22.42 -6.33
N SER A 171 -15.86 -22.70 -5.07
CA SER A 171 -16.66 -23.57 -4.20
C SER A 171 -17.95 -22.95 -3.66
N GLY A 172 -18.34 -21.76 -4.12
CA GLY A 172 -19.62 -21.12 -3.82
C GLY A 172 -19.64 -20.27 -2.55
N VAL A 173 -18.47 -19.80 -2.11
CA VAL A 173 -18.39 -18.74 -1.08
C VAL A 173 -18.98 -17.46 -1.66
N GLN A 174 -20.26 -17.25 -1.43
CA GLN A 174 -20.95 -16.05 -1.91
C GLN A 174 -20.58 -14.83 -1.06
N SER A 175 -20.57 -13.68 -1.73
CA SER A 175 -20.36 -12.35 -1.12
C SER A 175 -21.08 -12.20 0.22
N ILE A 176 -20.39 -11.59 1.19
CA ILE A 176 -20.97 -11.17 2.46
C ILE A 176 -22.29 -10.44 2.18
N PRO A 177 -23.44 -10.86 2.72
CA PRO A 177 -24.67 -10.10 2.54
C PRO A 177 -24.45 -8.71 3.14
N ILE A 178 -24.60 -7.68 2.30
CA ILE A 178 -24.40 -6.25 2.60
C ILE A 178 -25.07 -5.82 3.91
N LYS A 179 -26.15 -6.54 4.30
CA LYS A 179 -26.90 -6.34 5.54
C LYS A 179 -26.06 -6.56 6.82
N MET A 180 -24.95 -7.28 6.75
CA MET A 180 -24.06 -7.56 7.87
C MET A 180 -22.84 -6.63 7.90
N MET A 181 -22.53 -5.97 6.79
CA MET A 181 -21.44 -5.00 6.66
C MET A 181 -21.85 -3.61 7.20
N MET A 182 -23.15 -3.36 7.33
CA MET A 182 -23.66 -2.30 8.18
C MET A 182 -23.66 -2.86 9.61
N LEU A 183 -22.55 -2.72 10.32
CA LEU A 183 -22.58 -2.59 11.77
C LEU A 183 -23.74 -1.66 12.04
N ASP A 184 -24.79 -2.24 12.58
CA ASP A 184 -26.08 -1.62 12.78
C ASP A 184 -25.87 -0.17 13.26
N SER A 185 -26.14 0.79 12.39
CA SER A 185 -26.09 2.21 12.71
C SER A 185 -27.04 2.58 13.88
N GLN A 186 -27.80 1.61 14.35
CA GLN A 186 -28.64 1.69 15.54
C GLN A 186 -27.85 1.51 16.85
N GLN A 187 -26.68 0.86 16.84
CA GLN A 187 -25.85 0.68 18.04
C GLN A 187 -24.95 1.88 18.35
N LEU A 188 -24.86 2.86 17.45
CA LEU A 188 -24.06 4.09 17.65
C LEU A 188 -24.90 5.28 18.14
N LYS A 189 -26.13 5.04 18.61
CA LYS A 189 -26.95 6.03 19.32
C LYS A 189 -26.89 5.75 20.82
N ILE A 190 -25.72 5.91 21.42
CA ILE A 190 -25.56 6.19 22.84
C ILE A 190 -24.71 7.42 22.97
#